data_707b7931849b2423d5b8dbb2d81d7f2d
#
_entry.id   707b7931849b2423d5b8dbb2d81d7f2d
#
_cell.length_a   1.000
_cell.length_b   1.000
_cell.length_c   1.000
_cell.angle_alpha   90.00
_cell.angle_beta   90.00
_cell.angle_gamma   90.00
#
_symmetry.space_group_name_H-M   'P 1'
#
loop_
_entity.id
_entity.type
_entity.pdbx_description
1 polymer ?
#
loop_
_entity_poly.entity_id
_entity_poly.type
_entity_poly.pdbx_seq_one_letter_code
_entity_poly.pdbx_strand_id
1 'polypeptide(L)' 'MNIEERIHQLCEKLMGLGYYRFQVKSIMQTVMGNHDMNSASGDQQLRIVNVLENYEKLANDYFFAYSK' A
#
# COMPACT_ATOMS: atom_id res chain seq x y z
N MET A 1 3.60 16.68 -4.99
CA MET A 1 2.92 15.68 -4.12
C MET A 1 3.91 15.15 -3.12
N ASN A 2 3.57 15.15 -1.85
CA ASN A 2 4.47 14.57 -0.86
C ASN A 2 4.21 13.06 -0.72
N ILE A 3 5.15 12.37 -0.08
CA ILE A 3 5.11 10.92 0.03
C ILE A 3 3.94 10.44 0.90
N GLU A 4 3.55 11.20 1.90
CA GLU A 4 2.42 10.85 2.76
C GLU A 4 1.11 10.83 1.98
N GLU A 5 0.92 11.81 1.11
CA GLU A 5 -0.24 11.85 0.21
C GLU A 5 -0.23 10.67 -0.74
N ARG A 6 0.95 10.30 -1.26
CA ARG A 6 1.08 9.15 -2.15
C ARG A 6 0.68 7.86 -1.44
N ILE A 7 1.14 7.68 -0.21
CA ILE A 7 0.78 6.50 0.60
C ILE A 7 -0.73 6.46 0.81
N HIS A 8 -1.32 7.58 1.18
CA HIS A 8 -2.75 7.67 1.40
C HIS A 8 -3.55 7.30 0.13
N GLN A 9 -3.14 7.82 -1.01
CA GLN A 9 -3.77 7.51 -2.29
C GLN A 9 -3.68 6.03 -2.64
N LEU A 10 -2.52 5.42 -2.39
CA LEU A 10 -2.34 3.99 -2.63
C LEU A 10 -3.23 3.15 -1.72
N CYS A 11 -3.34 3.53 -0.45
CA CYS A 11 -4.24 2.85 0.48
C CYS A 11 -5.69 2.90 -0.02
N GLU A 12 -6.14 4.06 -0.46
CA GLU A 12 -7.49 4.23 -0.99
C GLU A 12 -7.71 3.41 -2.26
N LYS A 13 -6.72 3.36 -3.14
CA LYS A 13 -6.80 2.54 -4.35
C LYS A 13 -6.93 1.06 -4.01
N LEU A 14 -6.15 0.57 -3.07
CA LEU A 14 -6.23 -0.83 -2.65
C LEU A 14 -7.60 -1.15 -2.05
N MET A 15 -8.13 -0.28 -1.21
CA MET A 15 -9.46 -0.46 -0.67
C MET A 15 -10.52 -0.47 -1.76
N GLY A 16 -10.37 0.37 -2.79
CA GLY A 16 -11.23 0.37 -3.95
C GLY A 16 -11.14 -0.91 -4.79
N LEU A 17 -10.00 -1.60 -4.73
CA LEU A 17 -9.80 -2.88 -5.41
C LEU A 17 -10.28 -4.09 -4.59
N GLY A 18 -10.79 -3.86 -3.38
CA GLY A 18 -11.37 -4.91 -2.55
C GLY A 18 -10.61 -5.26 -1.29
N TYR A 19 -9.47 -4.62 -1.04
CA TYR A 19 -8.74 -4.84 0.21
C TYR A 19 -9.47 -4.14 1.36
N TYR A 20 -9.52 -4.81 2.51
CA TYR A 20 -10.06 -4.18 3.71
C TYR A 20 -9.01 -3.28 4.35
N ARG A 21 -9.48 -2.29 5.11
CA ARG A 21 -8.60 -1.34 5.78
C ARG A 21 -7.56 -2.03 6.66
N PHE A 22 -7.96 -3.05 7.41
CA PHE A 22 -7.03 -3.76 8.29
C PHE A 22 -5.97 -4.52 7.49
N GLN A 23 -6.30 -4.98 6.30
CA GLN A 23 -5.33 -5.65 5.42
C GLN A 23 -4.27 -4.67 4.94
N VAL A 24 -4.69 -3.47 4.52
CA VAL A 24 -3.76 -2.42 4.09
C VAL A 24 -2.86 -2.01 5.25
N LYS A 25 -3.42 -1.86 6.44
CA LYS A 25 -2.63 -1.54 7.63
C LYS A 25 -1.62 -2.64 7.95
N SER A 26 -2.00 -3.90 7.81
CA SER A 26 -1.10 -5.02 8.04
C SER A 26 0.07 -5.02 7.06
N ILE A 27 -0.18 -4.69 5.79
CA ILE A 27 0.87 -4.57 4.79
C ILE A 27 1.88 -3.52 5.22
N MET A 28 1.40 -2.33 5.60
CA MET A 28 2.27 -1.25 6.05
C MET A 28 3.03 -1.62 7.32
N GLN A 29 2.36 -2.27 8.27
CA GLN A 29 2.99 -2.69 9.52
C GLN A 29 4.10 -3.72 9.29
N THR A 30 3.94 -4.59 8.30
CA THR A 30 4.98 -5.55 7.92
C THR A 30 6.25 -4.83 7.47
N VAL A 31 6.11 -3.73 6.74
CA VAL A 31 7.26 -2.91 6.31
C VAL A 31 7.90 -2.20 7.51
N MET A 32 7.06 -1.68 8.40
CA MET A 32 7.53 -0.89 9.55
C MET A 32 8.13 -1.75 10.67
N GLY A 33 7.73 -2.99 10.77
CA GLY A 33 8.12 -3.85 11.88
C GLY A 33 7.52 -3.34 13.19
N ASN A 34 8.39 -3.02 14.16
CA ASN A 34 7.96 -2.52 15.47
C ASN A 34 7.85 -0.98 15.53
N HIS A 35 8.09 -0.30 14.41
CA HIS A 35 8.06 1.16 14.37
C HIS A 35 6.65 1.66 14.14
N ASP A 36 6.34 2.83 14.71
CA ASP A 36 5.08 3.53 14.49
C ASP A 36 5.12 4.22 13.11
N MET A 37 4.01 4.22 12.40
CA MET A 37 3.89 4.91 11.11
C MET A 37 4.24 6.39 11.22
N ASN A 38 3.94 7.03 12.36
CA ASN A 38 4.25 8.44 12.57
C ASN A 38 5.74 8.73 12.68
N SER A 39 6.55 7.70 12.95
CA SER A 39 8.00 7.83 13.06
C SER A 39 8.72 7.21 11.87
N ALA A 40 8.02 6.95 10.78
CA ALA A 40 8.62 6.37 9.58
C ALA A 40 9.67 7.28 8.98
N SER A 41 10.87 6.73 8.73
CA SER A 41 11.93 7.45 8.02
C SER A 41 11.57 7.56 6.53
N GLY A 42 12.32 8.42 5.81
CA GLY A 42 12.13 8.54 4.37
C GLY A 42 12.30 7.21 3.64
N ASP A 43 13.29 6.41 4.05
CA ASP A 43 13.51 5.08 3.46
C ASP A 43 12.35 4.14 3.71
N GLN A 44 11.80 4.16 4.92
CA GLN A 44 10.64 3.33 5.26
C GLN A 44 9.42 3.75 4.48
N GLN A 45 9.21 5.05 4.33
CA GLN A 45 8.09 5.58 3.54
C GLN A 45 8.20 5.14 2.08
N LEU A 46 9.40 5.18 1.50
CA LEU A 46 9.62 4.69 0.13
C LEU A 46 9.35 3.20 -0.01
N ARG A 47 9.73 2.41 0.99
CA ARG A 47 9.43 0.97 1.00
C ARG A 47 7.93 0.72 1.04
N ILE A 48 7.21 1.50 1.85
CA ILE A 48 5.75 1.40 1.92
C ILE A 48 5.14 1.69 0.54
N VAL A 49 5.57 2.77 -0.11
CA VAL A 49 5.08 3.11 -1.44
C VAL A 49 5.34 1.96 -2.42
N ASN A 50 6.56 1.43 -2.43
CA ASN A 50 6.92 0.34 -3.35
C ASN A 50 6.07 -0.90 -3.11
N VAL A 51 5.86 -1.27 -1.85
CA VAL A 51 5.07 -2.45 -1.50
C VAL A 51 3.61 -2.25 -1.89
N LEU A 52 3.05 -1.09 -1.58
CA LEU A 52 1.66 -0.79 -1.94
C LEU A 52 1.46 -0.75 -3.46
N GLU A 53 2.41 -0.19 -4.20
CA GLU A 53 2.36 -0.19 -5.66
C GLU A 53 2.41 -1.61 -6.23
N ASN A 54 3.20 -2.49 -5.63
CA ASN A 54 3.25 -3.89 -6.05
C ASN A 54 1.91 -4.59 -5.82
N TYR A 55 1.26 -4.34 -4.68
CA TYR A 55 -0.06 -4.91 -4.42
C TYR A 55 -1.09 -4.38 -5.40
N GLU A 56 -1.04 -3.09 -5.72
CA GLU A 56 -1.93 -2.50 -6.72
C GLU A 56 -1.75 -3.17 -8.08
N LYS A 57 -0.50 -3.34 -8.50
CA LYS A 57 -0.19 -3.98 -9.77
C LYS A 57 -0.69 -5.42 -9.82
N LEU A 58 -0.46 -6.19 -8.75
CA LEU A 58 -0.91 -7.56 -8.68
C LEU A 58 -2.43 -7.66 -8.76
N ALA A 59 -3.13 -6.77 -8.06
CA ALA A 59 -4.59 -6.75 -8.08
C ALA A 59 -5.11 -6.40 -9.48
N ASN A 60 -4.51 -5.41 -10.14
CA ASN A 60 -4.89 -5.04 -11.49
C ASN A 60 -4.65 -6.17 -12.48
N ASP A 61 -3.50 -6.83 -12.38
CA ASP A 61 -3.17 -7.97 -13.24
C ASP A 61 -4.16 -9.11 -13.03
N TYR A 62 -4.55 -9.36 -11.79
CA TYR A 62 -5.54 -10.37 -11.46
C TYR A 62 -6.90 -10.05 -12.08
N PHE A 63 -7.35 -8.81 -11.94
CA PHE A 63 -8.61 -8.39 -12.53
C PHE A 63 -8.60 -8.53 -14.05
N PHE A 64 -7.52 -8.15 -14.70
CA PHE A 64 -7.37 -8.32 -16.14
C PHE A 64 -7.46 -9.77 -16.56
N ALA A 65 -6.85 -10.66 -15.80
CA ALA A 65 -6.86 -12.09 -16.13
C ALA A 65 -8.26 -12.69 -16.05
N TYR A 66 -9.11 -12.16 -15.16
CA TYR A 66 -10.44 -12.70 -14.91
C TYR A 66 -11.58 -11.88 -15.51
N SER A 67 -11.28 -10.76 -16.16
CA SER A 67 -12.29 -9.87 -16.75
C SER A 67 -12.66 -10.20 -18.19
N LYS A 68 -12.08 -11.21 -18.75
CA LYS A 68 -12.31 -11.61 -20.15
C LYS A 68 -13.58 -12.38 -20.33
#